data_10ea6cc38191246273ccc02a1e0de5f9
#
_entry.id   10ea6cc38191246273ccc02a1e0de5f9
#
_cell.length_a   1.000
_cell.length_b   1.000
_cell.length_c   1.000
_cell.angle_alpha   90.00
_cell.angle_beta   90.00
_cell.angle_gamma   90.00
#
_symmetry.space_group_name_H-M   'P 1'
#
loop_
_entity.id
_entity.type
_entity.pdbx_description
1 polymer ?
#
loop_
_entity_poly.entity_id
_entity_poly.type
_entity_poly.pdbx_seq_one_letter_code
_entity_poly.pdbx_strand_id
1 'polypeptide(L)'
;MNNTSSGRAGAGAGGAEWLAQARAHLRQADPVLARLIADRPDFDPRRWMTELPQMDLFGALLFQIAGQQLSVAATRRIIARIEARFGGRLPSAADVLGTDPAQFRDAGLSWRKISTLRELAERMSDGRLDPEVLAALPDDELISLLTEIPGIGPWTAQGALIIALGREDVVLPGDLALRKAVRATYRLDHLPTEEEVVALAEKWRPYRSLATAYLFSAAFEEAQGLASQAGHSAGLPPEVER
;
A
#
# COMPACT_ATOMS: atom_id res chain seq x y z
N MET A 1 -18.55 -5.02 -28.87
CA MET A 1 -17.15 -5.45 -29.03
C MET A 1 -16.26 -4.25 -28.70
N ASN A 2 -15.96 -4.04 -27.46
CA ASN A 2 -14.87 -3.15 -27.02
C ASN A 2 -14.30 -3.79 -25.76
N ASN A 3 -13.14 -4.37 -25.94
CA ASN A 3 -12.35 -5.07 -24.94
C ASN A 3 -11.68 -4.02 -24.07
N THR A 4 -12.22 -3.71 -22.88
CA THR A 4 -11.56 -2.93 -21.86
C THR A 4 -10.95 -3.88 -20.83
N SER A 5 -9.95 -4.63 -21.27
CA SER A 5 -8.99 -5.30 -20.40
C SER A 5 -8.03 -4.24 -19.81
N SER A 6 -8.48 -3.52 -18.80
CA SER A 6 -7.63 -2.64 -17.98
C SER A 6 -6.98 -3.46 -16.85
N GLY A 7 -6.25 -4.50 -17.24
CA GLY A 7 -5.39 -5.23 -16.32
C GLY A 7 -3.96 -4.72 -16.44
N ARG A 8 -3.35 -4.30 -15.31
CA ARG A 8 -1.92 -4.03 -15.11
C ARG A 8 -1.20 -3.57 -16.39
N ALA A 9 -1.02 -2.26 -16.56
CA ALA A 9 -0.08 -1.75 -17.56
C ALA A 9 1.28 -2.40 -17.29
N GLY A 10 1.57 -3.45 -18.04
CA GLY A 10 2.80 -4.23 -17.94
C GLY A 10 4.03 -3.35 -18.17
N ALA A 11 5.20 -3.84 -17.79
CA ALA A 11 6.53 -3.26 -18.01
C ALA A 11 6.88 -3.19 -19.53
N GLY A 12 5.96 -2.74 -20.37
CA GLY A 12 6.09 -2.53 -21.80
C GLY A 12 6.02 -1.06 -22.16
N ALA A 13 6.14 -0.72 -23.45
CA ALA A 13 6.12 0.64 -23.98
C ALA A 13 4.95 1.50 -23.45
N GLY A 14 3.77 0.93 -23.24
CA GLY A 14 2.61 1.60 -22.65
C GLY A 14 2.79 2.02 -21.21
N GLY A 15 3.56 1.28 -20.41
CA GLY A 15 3.84 1.63 -19.02
C GLY A 15 4.80 2.83 -18.90
N ALA A 16 5.79 2.92 -19.77
CA ALA A 16 6.73 4.05 -19.81
C ALA A 16 6.03 5.35 -20.27
N GLU A 17 5.18 5.26 -21.27
CA GLU A 17 4.41 6.41 -21.77
C GLU A 17 3.44 6.92 -20.70
N TRP A 18 2.69 6.03 -20.07
CA TRP A 18 1.81 6.36 -18.94
C TRP A 18 2.58 7.08 -17.82
N LEU A 19 3.74 6.55 -17.42
CA LEU A 19 4.54 7.15 -16.35
C LEU A 19 5.06 8.54 -16.73
N ALA A 20 5.46 8.73 -17.98
CA ALA A 20 5.89 10.02 -18.48
C ALA A 20 4.74 11.04 -18.45
N GLN A 21 3.53 10.66 -18.88
CA GLN A 21 2.33 11.49 -18.86
C GLN A 21 1.94 11.85 -17.41
N ALA A 22 1.91 10.87 -16.52
CA ALA A 22 1.57 11.07 -15.11
C ALA A 22 2.57 12.00 -14.41
N ARG A 23 3.88 11.82 -14.65
CA ARG A 23 4.93 12.74 -14.17
C ARG A 23 4.77 14.16 -14.70
N ALA A 24 4.47 14.32 -15.99
CA ALA A 24 4.25 15.63 -16.59
C ALA A 24 3.07 16.35 -15.93
N HIS A 25 1.96 15.63 -15.74
CA HIS A 25 0.78 16.15 -15.05
C HIS A 25 1.10 16.60 -13.61
N LEU A 26 1.72 15.74 -12.81
CA LEU A 26 2.04 16.03 -11.41
C LEU A 26 3.02 17.20 -11.28
N ARG A 27 3.99 17.33 -12.19
CA ARG A 27 4.91 18.48 -12.22
C ARG A 27 4.19 19.80 -12.49
N GLN A 28 3.17 19.78 -13.34
CA GLN A 28 2.37 20.96 -13.66
C GLN A 28 1.41 21.31 -12.52
N ALA A 29 0.80 20.29 -11.91
CA ALA A 29 -0.24 20.46 -10.89
C ALA A 29 0.32 20.88 -9.51
N ASP A 30 1.59 20.51 -9.19
CA ASP A 30 2.14 20.68 -7.86
C ASP A 30 3.65 20.98 -7.88
N PRO A 31 4.06 22.19 -7.49
CA PRO A 31 5.48 22.58 -7.48
C PRO A 31 6.33 21.77 -6.48
N VAL A 32 5.72 21.19 -5.44
CA VAL A 32 6.41 20.32 -4.48
C VAL A 32 6.70 18.97 -5.14
N LEU A 33 5.70 18.37 -5.77
CA LEU A 33 5.89 17.14 -6.54
C LEU A 33 6.82 17.34 -7.73
N ALA A 34 6.79 18.53 -8.38
CA ALA A 34 7.73 18.85 -9.45
C ALA A 34 9.19 18.69 -9.00
N ARG A 35 9.53 19.18 -7.80
CA ARG A 35 10.87 19.02 -7.21
C ARG A 35 11.16 17.56 -6.89
N LEU A 36 10.24 16.87 -6.20
CA LEU A 36 10.43 15.45 -5.86
C LEU A 36 10.68 14.58 -7.08
N ILE A 37 9.96 14.83 -8.18
CA ILE A 37 10.12 14.11 -9.44
C ILE A 37 11.46 14.46 -10.11
N ALA A 38 11.87 15.73 -10.05
CA ALA A 38 13.15 16.17 -10.61
C ALA A 38 14.35 15.59 -9.85
N ASP A 39 14.26 15.53 -8.53
CA ASP A 39 15.30 14.97 -7.65
C ASP A 39 15.42 13.45 -7.76
N ARG A 40 14.42 12.77 -8.36
CA ARG A 40 14.33 11.29 -8.47
C ARG A 40 14.01 10.83 -9.89
N PRO A 41 14.85 11.13 -10.89
CA PRO A 41 14.56 10.84 -12.30
C PRO A 41 14.40 9.33 -12.55
N ASP A 42 15.17 8.49 -11.85
CA ASP A 42 15.20 7.03 -12.00
C ASP A 42 14.27 6.31 -11.01
N PHE A 43 13.49 7.03 -10.21
CA PHE A 43 12.57 6.43 -9.25
C PHE A 43 11.46 5.68 -9.98
N ASP A 44 11.42 4.36 -9.78
CA ASP A 44 10.29 3.53 -10.21
C ASP A 44 9.26 3.46 -9.07
N PRO A 45 8.13 4.16 -9.21
CA PRO A 45 7.10 4.19 -8.16
C PRO A 45 6.40 2.84 -7.95
N ARG A 46 6.57 1.91 -8.90
CA ARG A 46 5.98 0.57 -8.83
C ARG A 46 6.97 -0.49 -8.34
N ARG A 47 8.25 -0.13 -8.16
CA ARG A 47 9.29 -1.09 -7.75
C ARG A 47 8.93 -1.86 -6.48
N TRP A 48 8.41 -1.16 -5.47
CA TRP A 48 7.99 -1.80 -4.23
C TRP A 48 6.86 -2.82 -4.41
N MET A 49 6.00 -2.63 -5.43
CA MET A 49 4.93 -3.57 -5.78
C MET A 49 5.48 -4.80 -6.51
N THR A 50 6.60 -4.67 -7.25
CA THR A 50 7.24 -5.80 -7.92
C THR A 50 7.95 -6.72 -6.93
N GLU A 51 8.29 -6.21 -5.74
CA GLU A 51 8.86 -6.99 -4.63
C GLU A 51 7.79 -7.76 -3.82
N LEU A 52 6.50 -7.46 -4.04
CA LEU A 52 5.41 -8.19 -3.42
C LEU A 52 5.03 -9.41 -4.29
N PRO A 53 4.61 -10.52 -3.68
CA PRO A 53 4.05 -11.64 -4.44
C PRO A 53 2.87 -11.14 -5.28
N GLN A 54 2.64 -11.78 -6.42
CA GLN A 54 1.44 -11.48 -7.20
C GLN A 54 0.21 -11.88 -6.37
N MET A 55 -0.70 -10.94 -6.17
CA MET A 55 -1.88 -11.11 -5.35
C MET A 55 -3.12 -10.71 -6.16
N ASP A 56 -4.15 -11.52 -6.05
CA ASP A 56 -5.52 -11.12 -6.38
C ASP A 56 -6.08 -10.19 -5.30
N LEU A 57 -7.32 -9.78 -5.44
CA LEU A 57 -7.96 -8.88 -4.47
C LEU A 57 -8.04 -9.50 -3.07
N PHE A 58 -8.32 -10.81 -2.97
CA PHE A 58 -8.37 -11.50 -1.69
C PHE A 58 -6.99 -11.52 -1.01
N GLY A 59 -5.95 -11.88 -1.75
CA GLY A 59 -4.57 -11.90 -1.25
C GLY A 59 -4.08 -10.52 -0.81
N ALA A 60 -4.43 -9.47 -1.55
CA ALA A 60 -4.08 -8.10 -1.16
C ALA A 60 -4.82 -7.65 0.11
N LEU A 61 -6.09 -7.99 0.26
CA LEU A 61 -6.85 -7.73 1.48
C LEU A 61 -6.28 -8.52 2.67
N LEU A 62 -5.93 -9.80 2.48
CA LEU A 62 -5.25 -10.60 3.50
C LEU A 62 -3.93 -9.93 3.93
N PHE A 63 -3.11 -9.49 2.96
CA PHE A 63 -1.85 -8.81 3.24
C PHE A 63 -2.09 -7.52 4.06
N GLN A 64 -3.05 -6.71 3.67
CA GLN A 64 -3.40 -5.48 4.38
C GLN A 64 -3.95 -5.74 5.79
N ILE A 65 -4.85 -6.73 5.95
CA ILE A 65 -5.38 -7.14 7.26
C ILE A 65 -4.24 -7.62 8.16
N ALA A 66 -3.33 -8.46 7.63
CA ALA A 66 -2.17 -8.94 8.38
C ALA A 66 -1.27 -7.77 8.85
N GLY A 67 -1.10 -6.75 8.00
CA GLY A 67 -0.25 -5.58 8.23
C GLY A 67 -0.81 -4.52 9.18
N GLN A 68 -2.10 -4.52 9.49
CA GLN A 68 -2.70 -3.51 10.36
C GLN A 68 -1.93 -3.36 11.68
N GLN A 69 -1.54 -2.12 12.02
CA GLN A 69 -0.81 -1.75 13.24
C GLN A 69 0.56 -2.46 13.41
N LEU A 70 1.17 -2.89 12.32
CA LEU A 70 2.48 -3.55 12.33
C LEU A 70 3.47 -2.83 11.41
N SER A 71 4.76 -3.03 11.67
CA SER A 71 5.80 -2.63 10.72
C SER A 71 5.79 -3.55 9.49
N VAL A 72 6.28 -3.05 8.37
CA VAL A 72 6.44 -3.82 7.11
C VAL A 72 7.22 -5.12 7.36
N ALA A 73 8.30 -5.07 8.16
CA ALA A 73 9.10 -6.24 8.48
C ALA A 73 8.33 -7.28 9.30
N ALA A 74 7.48 -6.86 10.24
CA ALA A 74 6.63 -7.76 11.03
C ALA A 74 5.55 -8.39 10.14
N THR A 75 4.92 -7.60 9.27
CA THR A 75 3.93 -8.08 8.30
C THR A 75 4.52 -9.14 7.37
N ARG A 76 5.68 -8.87 6.76
CA ARG A 76 6.37 -9.83 5.89
C ARG A 76 6.67 -11.17 6.59
N ARG A 77 7.05 -11.15 7.88
CA ARG A 77 7.27 -12.39 8.65
C ARG A 77 5.99 -13.20 8.86
N ILE A 78 4.86 -12.53 9.13
CA ILE A 78 3.57 -13.20 9.26
C ILE A 78 3.16 -13.80 7.92
N ILE A 79 3.24 -13.04 6.85
CA ILE A 79 2.92 -13.50 5.49
C ILE A 79 3.77 -14.71 5.11
N ALA A 80 5.09 -14.66 5.31
CA ALA A 80 5.98 -15.79 5.01
C ALA A 80 5.61 -17.07 5.80
N ARG A 81 5.15 -16.94 7.06
CA ARG A 81 4.67 -18.09 7.85
C ARG A 81 3.34 -18.63 7.33
N ILE A 82 2.46 -17.76 6.84
CA ILE A 82 1.22 -18.17 6.18
C ILE A 82 1.56 -18.90 4.88
N GLU A 83 2.35 -18.30 3.99
CA GLU A 83 2.75 -18.89 2.71
C GLU A 83 3.40 -20.28 2.88
N ALA A 84 4.28 -20.43 3.89
CA ALA A 84 4.93 -21.72 4.19
C ALA A 84 3.92 -22.85 4.48
N ARG A 85 2.73 -22.53 4.99
CA ARG A 85 1.66 -23.52 5.24
C ARG A 85 0.87 -23.90 3.99
N PHE A 86 0.91 -23.04 2.97
CA PHE A 86 0.17 -23.20 1.70
C PHE A 86 1.08 -23.41 0.49
N GLY A 87 2.25 -24.06 0.69
CA GLY A 87 3.15 -24.42 -0.40
C GLY A 87 3.85 -23.24 -1.07
N GLY A 88 4.10 -22.16 -0.32
CA GLY A 88 4.79 -20.96 -0.81
C GLY A 88 3.88 -19.94 -1.51
N ARG A 89 2.56 -20.09 -1.40
CA ARG A 89 1.58 -19.14 -1.92
C ARG A 89 0.69 -18.58 -0.80
N LEU A 90 0.03 -17.47 -1.04
CA LEU A 90 -1.06 -17.01 -0.18
C LEU A 90 -2.26 -17.96 -0.28
N PRO A 91 -3.00 -18.16 0.84
CA PRO A 91 -4.24 -18.94 0.81
C PRO A 91 -5.34 -18.22 0.03
N SER A 92 -6.15 -18.98 -0.69
CA SER A 92 -7.40 -18.52 -1.26
C SER A 92 -8.50 -18.40 -0.19
N ALA A 93 -9.66 -17.84 -0.54
CA ALA A 93 -10.82 -17.80 0.34
C ALA A 93 -11.23 -19.21 0.80
N ALA A 94 -11.25 -20.18 -0.13
CA ALA A 94 -11.57 -21.57 0.17
C ALA A 94 -10.54 -22.21 1.14
N ASP A 95 -9.24 -21.94 0.95
CA ASP A 95 -8.19 -22.39 1.88
C ASP A 95 -8.42 -21.85 3.30
N VAL A 96 -8.78 -20.56 3.42
CA VAL A 96 -9.03 -19.92 4.72
C VAL A 96 -10.23 -20.57 5.42
N LEU A 97 -11.29 -20.88 4.69
CA LEU A 97 -12.48 -21.53 5.25
C LEU A 97 -12.22 -22.99 5.64
N GLY A 98 -11.41 -23.70 4.86
CA GLY A 98 -11.04 -25.10 5.12
C GLY A 98 -9.97 -25.31 6.19
N THR A 99 -9.32 -24.22 6.67
CA THR A 99 -8.22 -24.32 7.62
C THR A 99 -8.67 -24.00 9.04
N ASP A 100 -8.13 -24.74 10.03
CA ASP A 100 -8.33 -24.42 11.44
C ASP A 100 -7.81 -23.00 11.74
N PRO A 101 -8.66 -22.11 12.29
CA PRO A 101 -8.27 -20.76 12.66
C PRO A 101 -7.01 -20.67 13.55
N ALA A 102 -6.77 -21.70 14.37
CA ALA A 102 -5.58 -21.76 15.22
C ALA A 102 -4.27 -21.71 14.40
N GLN A 103 -4.25 -22.25 13.20
CA GLN A 103 -3.06 -22.21 12.33
C GLN A 103 -2.69 -20.80 11.89
N PHE A 104 -3.67 -19.93 11.66
CA PHE A 104 -3.44 -18.51 11.39
C PHE A 104 -2.99 -17.76 12.65
N ARG A 105 -3.50 -18.17 13.82
CA ARG A 105 -3.04 -17.64 15.11
C ARG A 105 -1.56 -17.94 15.34
N ASP A 106 -1.14 -19.17 15.08
CA ASP A 106 0.26 -19.61 15.18
C ASP A 106 1.18 -18.91 14.19
N ALA A 107 0.64 -18.54 13.01
CA ALA A 107 1.37 -17.73 12.03
C ALA A 107 1.57 -16.28 12.53
N GLY A 108 0.80 -15.82 13.53
CA GLY A 108 0.94 -14.50 14.17
C GLY A 108 -0.23 -13.55 13.94
N LEU A 109 -1.35 -14.00 13.38
CA LEU A 109 -2.55 -13.17 13.28
C LEU A 109 -3.26 -13.11 14.65
N SER A 110 -3.87 -11.96 14.97
CA SER A 110 -4.79 -11.84 16.09
C SER A 110 -6.13 -12.52 15.78
N TRP A 111 -6.87 -12.94 16.79
CA TRP A 111 -8.21 -13.52 16.61
C TRP A 111 -9.15 -12.58 15.85
N ARG A 112 -9.05 -11.27 16.08
CA ARG A 112 -9.83 -10.26 15.35
C ARG A 112 -9.51 -10.27 13.86
N LYS A 113 -8.21 -10.30 13.48
CA LYS A 113 -7.79 -10.39 12.08
C LYS A 113 -8.25 -11.68 11.42
N ILE A 114 -8.20 -12.79 12.15
CA ILE A 114 -8.68 -14.09 11.68
C ILE A 114 -10.19 -14.04 11.44
N SER A 115 -10.97 -13.46 12.35
CA SER A 115 -12.42 -13.28 12.18
C SER A 115 -12.74 -12.43 10.95
N THR A 116 -12.04 -11.29 10.77
CA THR A 116 -12.18 -10.44 9.58
C THR A 116 -11.86 -11.19 8.29
N LEU A 117 -10.77 -11.97 8.29
CA LEU A 117 -10.34 -12.73 7.12
C LEU A 117 -11.34 -13.82 6.75
N ARG A 118 -11.93 -14.49 7.73
CA ARG A 118 -12.96 -15.51 7.50
C ARG A 118 -14.26 -14.92 6.98
N GLU A 119 -14.73 -13.80 7.55
CA GLU A 119 -15.91 -13.08 7.04
C GLU A 119 -15.71 -12.65 5.59
N LEU A 120 -14.53 -12.11 5.25
CA LEU A 120 -14.19 -11.79 3.86
C LEU A 120 -14.23 -13.04 2.96
N ALA A 121 -13.63 -14.14 3.42
CA ALA A 121 -13.60 -15.40 2.68
C ALA A 121 -15.00 -15.98 2.48
N GLU A 122 -15.88 -15.90 3.47
CA GLU A 122 -17.28 -16.34 3.38
C GLU A 122 -18.04 -15.53 2.32
N ARG A 123 -17.94 -14.18 2.36
CA ARG A 123 -18.61 -13.32 1.38
C ARG A 123 -18.12 -13.52 -0.05
N MET A 124 -16.84 -13.84 -0.24
CA MET A 124 -16.31 -14.17 -1.57
C MET A 124 -16.74 -15.56 -2.03
N SER A 125 -16.84 -16.54 -1.12
CA SER A 125 -17.20 -17.91 -1.46
C SER A 125 -18.69 -18.09 -1.74
N ASP A 126 -19.56 -17.30 -1.14
CA ASP A 126 -21.02 -17.38 -1.33
C ASP A 126 -21.53 -16.39 -2.43
N GLY A 127 -20.61 -15.70 -3.10
CA GLY A 127 -20.91 -14.80 -4.22
C GLY A 127 -21.41 -13.41 -3.83
N ARG A 128 -21.47 -13.07 -2.53
CA ARG A 128 -21.78 -11.70 -2.09
C ARG A 128 -20.69 -10.69 -2.51
N LEU A 129 -19.47 -11.16 -2.67
CA LEU A 129 -18.32 -10.38 -3.16
C LEU A 129 -17.66 -11.15 -4.32
N ASP A 130 -18.16 -10.97 -5.53
CA ASP A 130 -17.54 -11.53 -6.73
C ASP A 130 -16.32 -10.68 -7.14
N PRO A 131 -15.10 -11.24 -7.15
CA PRO A 131 -13.90 -10.49 -7.48
C PRO A 131 -13.91 -9.81 -8.86
N GLU A 132 -14.56 -10.41 -9.86
CA GLU A 132 -14.67 -9.83 -11.21
C GLU A 132 -15.60 -8.62 -11.21
N VAL A 133 -16.72 -8.70 -10.50
CA VAL A 133 -17.66 -7.60 -10.32
C VAL A 133 -16.99 -6.47 -9.53
N LEU A 134 -16.32 -6.81 -8.43
CA LEU A 134 -15.61 -5.85 -7.59
C LEU A 134 -14.53 -5.08 -8.36
N ALA A 135 -13.77 -5.77 -9.22
CA ALA A 135 -12.72 -5.14 -10.02
C ALA A 135 -13.27 -4.11 -11.03
N ALA A 136 -14.54 -4.20 -11.41
CA ALA A 136 -15.20 -3.28 -12.32
C ALA A 136 -15.85 -2.07 -11.64
N LEU A 137 -16.03 -2.10 -10.31
CA LEU A 137 -16.66 -1.01 -9.56
C LEU A 137 -15.79 0.27 -9.55
N PRO A 138 -16.41 1.46 -9.45
CA PRO A 138 -15.73 2.69 -9.04
C PRO A 138 -15.06 2.53 -7.66
N ASP A 139 -13.95 3.25 -7.45
CA ASP A 139 -13.13 3.10 -6.24
C ASP A 139 -13.90 3.38 -4.95
N ASP A 140 -14.74 4.42 -4.94
CA ASP A 140 -15.57 4.82 -3.79
C ASP A 140 -16.65 3.79 -3.46
N GLU A 141 -17.29 3.21 -4.47
CA GLU A 141 -18.26 2.14 -4.29
C GLU A 141 -17.59 0.87 -3.73
N LEU A 142 -16.44 0.50 -4.30
CA LEU A 142 -15.69 -0.66 -3.84
C LEU A 142 -15.18 -0.47 -2.40
N ILE A 143 -14.66 0.71 -2.05
CA ILE A 143 -14.23 1.01 -0.68
C ILE A 143 -15.43 0.93 0.28
N SER A 144 -16.58 1.50 -0.10
CA SER A 144 -17.80 1.45 0.71
C SER A 144 -18.21 0.01 0.99
N LEU A 145 -18.27 -0.82 -0.05
CA LEU A 145 -18.66 -2.22 0.06
C LEU A 145 -17.69 -3.05 0.92
N LEU A 146 -16.39 -2.86 0.75
CA LEU A 146 -15.37 -3.57 1.54
C LEU A 146 -15.39 -3.15 3.02
N THR A 147 -15.70 -1.89 3.30
CA THR A 147 -15.74 -1.36 4.68
C THR A 147 -16.96 -1.81 5.48
N GLU A 148 -17.95 -2.43 4.85
CA GLU A 148 -19.04 -3.13 5.55
C GLU A 148 -18.55 -4.36 6.33
N ILE A 149 -17.36 -4.89 5.97
CA ILE A 149 -16.79 -6.05 6.67
C ILE A 149 -16.13 -5.58 7.96
N PRO A 150 -16.55 -6.10 9.14
CA PRO A 150 -15.94 -5.73 10.41
C PRO A 150 -14.43 -5.98 10.44
N GLY A 151 -13.67 -4.92 10.64
CA GLY A 151 -12.19 -4.97 10.66
C GLY A 151 -11.51 -4.56 9.34
N ILE A 152 -12.27 -4.31 8.28
CA ILE A 152 -11.77 -3.64 7.07
C ILE A 152 -12.18 -2.18 7.14
N GLY A 153 -11.20 -1.30 7.32
CA GLY A 153 -11.39 0.15 7.25
C GLY A 153 -10.98 0.71 5.89
N PRO A 154 -11.26 2.02 5.65
CA PRO A 154 -10.90 2.69 4.39
C PRO A 154 -9.44 2.48 3.99
N TRP A 155 -8.50 2.61 4.94
CA TRP A 155 -7.08 2.41 4.70
C TRP A 155 -6.76 0.99 4.15
N THR A 156 -7.39 -0.05 4.71
CA THR A 156 -7.20 -1.44 4.27
C THR A 156 -7.75 -1.65 2.86
N ALA A 157 -8.94 -1.13 2.57
CA ALA A 157 -9.56 -1.19 1.27
C ALA A 157 -8.72 -0.44 0.22
N GLN A 158 -8.36 0.82 0.49
CA GLN A 158 -7.55 1.66 -0.40
C GLN A 158 -6.20 1.00 -0.74
N GLY A 159 -5.50 0.43 0.25
CA GLY A 159 -4.26 -0.29 0.04
C GLY A 159 -4.44 -1.51 -0.88
N ALA A 160 -5.52 -2.26 -0.73
CA ALA A 160 -5.82 -3.41 -1.59
C ALA A 160 -6.13 -2.97 -3.04
N LEU A 161 -6.83 -1.86 -3.25
CA LEU A 161 -7.09 -1.31 -4.58
C LEU A 161 -5.78 -0.98 -5.31
N ILE A 162 -4.83 -0.38 -4.62
CA ILE A 162 -3.52 -0.05 -5.20
C ILE A 162 -2.74 -1.34 -5.53
N ILE A 163 -2.68 -2.30 -4.59
CA ILE A 163 -1.82 -3.49 -4.71
C ILE A 163 -2.40 -4.49 -5.71
N ALA A 164 -3.69 -4.84 -5.61
CA ALA A 164 -4.30 -5.87 -6.44
C ALA A 164 -4.80 -5.34 -7.77
N LEU A 165 -5.49 -4.19 -7.76
CA LEU A 165 -6.16 -3.65 -8.94
C LEU A 165 -5.32 -2.60 -9.68
N GLY A 166 -4.18 -2.19 -9.11
CA GLY A 166 -3.31 -1.18 -9.72
C GLY A 166 -4.00 0.18 -9.91
N ARG A 167 -4.97 0.51 -9.04
CA ARG A 167 -5.73 1.77 -9.15
C ARG A 167 -4.80 2.96 -9.03
N GLU A 168 -4.92 3.90 -9.95
CA GLU A 168 -3.97 5.00 -10.14
C GLU A 168 -4.40 6.27 -9.41
N ASP A 169 -5.69 6.37 -9.07
CA ASP A 169 -6.27 7.57 -8.47
C ASP A 169 -6.78 7.34 -7.04
N VAL A 170 -5.97 6.65 -6.22
CA VAL A 170 -6.26 6.37 -4.81
C VAL A 170 -5.26 7.11 -3.92
N VAL A 171 -5.76 7.72 -2.84
CA VAL A 171 -4.97 8.30 -1.75
C VAL A 171 -5.33 7.62 -0.44
N LEU A 172 -4.38 7.55 0.51
CA LEU A 172 -4.56 6.94 1.84
C LEU A 172 -4.53 8.03 2.93
N PRO A 173 -5.57 8.85 3.10
CA PRO A 173 -5.50 10.01 3.99
C PRO A 173 -5.33 9.61 5.45
N GLY A 174 -5.85 8.45 5.87
CA GLY A 174 -5.67 7.88 7.22
C GLY A 174 -4.29 7.26 7.48
N ASP A 175 -3.40 7.18 6.48
CA ASP A 175 -2.06 6.63 6.67
C ASP A 175 -1.15 7.63 7.39
N LEU A 176 -0.70 7.24 8.59
CA LEU A 176 0.16 8.11 9.41
C LEU A 176 1.51 8.40 8.75
N ALA A 177 2.07 7.44 8.00
CA ALA A 177 3.33 7.64 7.30
C ALA A 177 3.16 8.62 6.14
N LEU A 178 2.05 8.54 5.40
CA LEU A 178 1.71 9.52 4.37
C LEU A 178 1.51 10.92 4.96
N ARG A 179 0.76 11.04 6.04
CA ARG A 179 0.54 12.33 6.72
C ARG A 179 1.86 12.95 7.20
N LYS A 180 2.77 12.14 7.74
CA LYS A 180 4.12 12.58 8.11
C LYS A 180 4.95 13.00 6.89
N ALA A 181 4.89 12.24 5.80
CA ALA A 181 5.55 12.57 4.55
C ALA A 181 5.03 13.90 3.96
N VAL A 182 3.72 14.10 3.96
CA VAL A 182 3.09 15.38 3.54
C VAL A 182 3.60 16.52 4.43
N ARG A 183 3.53 16.36 5.77
CA ARG A 183 4.05 17.39 6.70
C ARG A 183 5.47 17.79 6.37
N ALA A 184 6.37 16.84 6.23
CA ALA A 184 7.79 17.09 5.98
C ALA A 184 8.03 17.75 4.63
N THR A 185 7.43 17.18 3.57
CA THR A 185 7.67 17.62 2.19
C THR A 185 7.05 18.99 1.90
N TYR A 186 5.87 19.28 2.45
CA TYR A 186 5.19 20.58 2.30
C TYR A 186 5.57 21.58 3.40
N ARG A 187 6.42 21.17 4.35
CA ARG A 187 6.90 21.99 5.48
C ARG A 187 5.76 22.56 6.31
N LEU A 188 4.76 21.72 6.61
CA LEU A 188 3.65 22.12 7.47
C LEU A 188 4.10 22.16 8.93
N ASP A 189 3.58 23.10 9.68
CA ASP A 189 3.86 23.27 11.11
C ASP A 189 3.12 22.24 11.98
N HIS A 190 2.07 21.62 11.44
CA HIS A 190 1.27 20.58 12.09
C HIS A 190 1.21 19.29 11.26
N LEU A 191 0.76 18.21 11.89
CA LEU A 191 0.42 16.97 11.19
C LEU A 191 -0.94 17.16 10.49
N PRO A 192 -1.00 17.13 9.13
CA PRO A 192 -2.26 17.39 8.43
C PRO A 192 -3.34 16.38 8.82
N THR A 193 -4.60 16.84 8.90
CA THR A 193 -5.76 15.95 9.08
C THR A 193 -6.01 15.11 7.84
N GLU A 194 -6.91 14.14 7.91
CA GLU A 194 -7.30 13.34 6.75
C GLU A 194 -7.95 14.19 5.67
N GLU A 195 -8.80 15.15 6.07
CA GLU A 195 -9.47 16.09 5.18
C GLU A 195 -8.48 17.02 4.48
N GLU A 196 -7.45 17.48 5.18
CA GLU A 196 -6.37 18.30 4.58
C GLU A 196 -5.57 17.51 3.56
N VAL A 197 -5.30 16.21 3.82
CA VAL A 197 -4.63 15.35 2.83
C VAL A 197 -5.52 15.13 1.62
N VAL A 198 -6.81 14.89 1.80
CA VAL A 198 -7.76 14.74 0.68
C VAL A 198 -7.81 16.01 -0.15
N ALA A 199 -7.96 17.19 0.48
CA ALA A 199 -8.00 18.49 -0.21
C ALA A 199 -6.69 18.76 -0.98
N LEU A 200 -5.54 18.45 -0.37
CA LEU A 200 -4.24 18.57 -1.04
C LEU A 200 -4.14 17.65 -2.27
N ALA A 201 -4.67 16.42 -2.16
CA ALA A 201 -4.57 15.40 -3.18
C ALA A 201 -5.49 15.63 -4.40
N GLU A 202 -6.48 16.51 -4.30
CA GLU A 202 -7.39 16.79 -5.44
C GLU A 202 -6.64 17.28 -6.69
N LYS A 203 -5.62 18.09 -6.53
CA LYS A 203 -4.79 18.57 -7.64
C LYS A 203 -3.92 17.49 -8.30
N TRP A 204 -3.74 16.31 -7.65
CA TRP A 204 -2.95 15.21 -8.20
C TRP A 204 -3.77 14.28 -9.09
N ARG A 205 -5.11 14.42 -9.11
CA ARG A 205 -5.96 13.60 -9.99
C ARG A 205 -5.55 13.71 -11.45
N PRO A 206 -5.59 12.60 -12.19
CA PRO A 206 -6.00 11.23 -11.79
C PRO A 206 -4.84 10.32 -11.35
N TYR A 207 -3.74 10.88 -10.82
CA TYR A 207 -2.51 10.15 -10.50
C TYR A 207 -2.15 10.21 -9.00
N ARG A 208 -3.17 10.18 -8.12
CA ARG A 208 -2.98 10.30 -6.66
C ARG A 208 -2.13 9.17 -6.09
N SER A 209 -2.22 7.95 -6.61
CA SER A 209 -1.39 6.82 -6.19
C SER A 209 0.10 7.04 -6.51
N LEU A 210 0.41 7.62 -7.67
CA LEU A 210 1.78 7.98 -8.05
C LEU A 210 2.33 9.11 -7.16
N ALA A 211 1.54 10.15 -6.92
CA ALA A 211 1.92 11.24 -6.02
C ALA A 211 2.25 10.72 -4.60
N THR A 212 1.40 9.83 -4.08
CA THR A 212 1.62 9.15 -2.80
C THR A 212 2.93 8.35 -2.78
N ALA A 213 3.25 7.63 -3.87
CA ALA A 213 4.50 6.87 -3.97
C ALA A 213 5.74 7.78 -3.92
N TYR A 214 5.72 8.95 -4.56
CA TYR A 214 6.79 9.94 -4.46
C TYR A 214 6.95 10.49 -3.04
N LEU A 215 5.85 10.78 -2.36
CA LEU A 215 5.88 11.25 -0.97
C LEU A 215 6.46 10.20 -0.03
N PHE A 216 6.07 8.94 -0.17
CA PHE A 216 6.65 7.85 0.61
C PHE A 216 8.15 7.68 0.34
N SER A 217 8.59 7.76 -0.93
CA SER A 217 10.02 7.62 -1.25
C SER A 217 10.86 8.68 -0.56
N ALA A 218 10.39 9.93 -0.54
CA ALA A 218 11.08 11.03 0.13
C ALA A 218 11.20 10.79 1.65
N ALA A 219 10.12 10.35 2.29
CA ALA A 219 10.12 10.07 3.73
C ALA A 219 11.02 8.87 4.11
N PHE A 220 11.09 7.84 3.27
CA PHE A 220 11.97 6.69 3.50
C PHE A 220 13.44 7.06 3.37
N GLU A 221 13.82 7.86 2.39
CA GLU A 221 15.20 8.33 2.19
C GLU A 221 15.65 9.22 3.36
N GLU A 222 14.78 10.13 3.81
CA GLU A 222 15.06 10.99 4.96
C GLU A 222 15.28 10.15 6.24
N ALA A 223 14.43 9.15 6.49
CA ALA A 223 14.57 8.25 7.63
C ALA A 223 15.86 7.43 7.58
N GLN A 224 16.29 6.96 6.40
CA GLN A 224 17.55 6.24 6.22
C GLN A 224 18.77 7.17 6.38
N GLY A 225 18.70 8.39 5.86
CA GLY A 225 19.74 9.39 6.03
C GLY A 225 19.98 9.76 7.50
N LEU A 226 18.90 9.95 8.27
CA LEU A 226 18.98 10.20 9.72
C LEU A 226 19.54 8.99 10.48
N ALA A 227 19.16 7.78 10.13
CA ALA A 227 19.69 6.56 10.75
C ALA A 227 21.18 6.36 10.48
N SER A 228 21.65 6.69 9.27
CA SER A 228 23.07 6.62 8.90
C SER A 228 23.89 7.67 9.65
N GLN A 229 23.38 8.88 9.83
CA GLN A 229 24.07 9.93 10.60
C GLN A 229 24.14 9.60 12.09
N ALA A 230 23.07 9.04 12.66
CA ALA A 230 23.05 8.60 14.06
C ALA A 230 24.03 7.45 14.33
N GLY A 231 24.23 6.53 13.36
CA GLY A 231 25.21 5.47 13.44
C GLY A 231 26.67 5.96 13.40
N HIS A 232 26.94 7.09 12.74
CA HIS A 232 28.29 7.70 12.68
C HIS A 232 28.63 8.54 13.91
N SER A 233 27.65 9.05 14.64
CA SER A 233 27.87 9.83 15.88
C SER A 233 28.07 8.98 17.12
N ALA A 234 27.88 7.65 17.05
CA ALA A 234 28.14 6.67 18.11
C ALA A 234 29.57 6.08 18.06
N GLY A 235 30.52 6.77 17.42
CA GLY A 235 31.93 6.39 17.40
C GLY A 235 32.62 6.72 18.71
N LEU A 236 33.08 5.67 19.39
CA LEU A 236 34.06 5.47 20.49
C LEU A 236 34.56 6.71 21.22
N PRO A 237 34.55 6.68 22.56
CA PRO A 237 35.31 7.67 23.36
C PRO A 237 36.81 7.48 23.13
N PRO A 238 37.62 8.56 23.21
CA PRO A 238 39.07 8.49 23.03
C PRO A 238 39.66 7.60 24.11
N GLU A 239 40.52 6.66 23.69
CA GLU A 239 41.37 5.90 24.59
C GLU A 239 42.21 6.90 25.43
N VAL A 240 42.07 6.78 26.75
CA VAL A 240 42.94 7.47 27.70
C VAL A 240 44.22 6.65 27.78
N GLU A 241 45.30 7.13 27.11
CA GLU A 241 46.64 6.65 27.32
C GLU A 241 47.03 6.80 28.81
N ARG A 242 47.52 5.72 29.38
CA ARG A 242 48.30 5.72 30.63
C ARG A 242 49.72 5.32 30.34
#